data_913408d289ef852f02124c67e575399f
#
_entry.id   913408d289ef852f02124c67e575399f
#
_cell.length_a   1.000
_cell.length_b   1.000
_cell.length_c   1.000
_cell.angle_alpha   90.00
_cell.angle_beta   90.00
_cell.angle_gamma   90.00
#
_symmetry.space_group_name_H-M   'P 1'
#
loop_
_entity.id
_entity.type
_entity.pdbx_description
1 polymer ?
#
loop_
_entity_poly.entity_id
_entity_poly.type
_entity_poly.pdbx_seq_one_letter_code
_entity_poly.pdbx_strand_id
1 'polypeptide(L)'
;SNLRAPFVLTQEFAKQVPQAQEDAAGEPIASGLVINMLDQRVRKLTPDFASYTVAKMGLWALTQTAARGLAPHVRVNAIGPGPTMQGVRQSDQHFTRQRAATVLGRGSNPSDITAALGYFLNAPAVSGQLLCVDGGQHLAWQTPDVLGLD
;
A
#
# COMPACT_ATOMS: atom_id res chain seq x y z
N SER A 1 4.08 12.91 -10.46
CA SER A 1 5.11 12.22 -9.65
C SER A 1 4.60 10.92 -9.05
N ASN A 2 3.34 10.86 -8.56
CA ASN A 2 2.79 9.70 -7.85
C ASN A 2 2.60 8.42 -8.70
N LEU A 3 2.68 8.50 -10.02
CA LEU A 3 2.54 7.33 -10.91
C LEU A 3 3.77 7.15 -11.81
N ARG A 4 4.17 8.21 -12.53
CA ARG A 4 5.28 8.12 -13.51
C ARG A 4 6.61 7.75 -12.85
N ALA A 5 6.94 8.37 -11.71
CA ALA A 5 8.22 8.09 -11.04
C ALA A 5 8.31 6.63 -10.55
N PRO A 6 7.33 6.08 -9.82
CA PRO A 6 7.35 4.66 -9.48
C PRO A 6 7.41 3.73 -10.69
N PHE A 7 6.73 4.06 -11.78
CA PHE A 7 6.77 3.29 -13.02
C PHE A 7 8.20 3.21 -13.59
N VAL A 8 8.84 4.37 -13.79
CA VAL A 8 10.21 4.45 -14.33
C VAL A 8 11.22 3.78 -13.39
N LEU A 9 11.11 4.04 -12.07
CA LEU A 9 11.99 3.41 -11.08
C LEU A 9 11.87 1.89 -11.07
N THR A 10 10.65 1.37 -11.19
CA THR A 10 10.41 -0.08 -11.28
C THR A 10 11.05 -0.67 -12.53
N GLN A 11 10.95 0.01 -13.69
CA GLN A 11 11.59 -0.43 -14.93
C GLN A 11 13.12 -0.45 -14.80
N GLU A 12 13.73 0.61 -14.28
CA GLU A 12 15.18 0.69 -14.14
C GLU A 12 15.71 -0.30 -13.10
N PHE A 13 14.97 -0.51 -12.00
CA PHE A 13 15.29 -1.54 -11.02
C PHE A 13 15.26 -2.94 -11.65
N ALA A 14 14.22 -3.27 -12.39
CA ALA A 14 14.05 -4.58 -13.01
C ALA A 14 15.18 -4.94 -14.00
N LYS A 15 15.78 -3.94 -14.66
CA LYS A 15 16.93 -4.15 -15.56
C LYS A 15 18.21 -4.59 -14.83
N GLN A 16 18.31 -4.30 -13.53
CA GLN A 16 19.52 -4.49 -12.72
C GLN A 16 19.41 -5.67 -11.77
N VAL A 17 18.19 -6.17 -11.52
CA VAL A 17 17.95 -7.27 -10.59
C VAL A 17 18.52 -8.57 -11.15
N PRO A 18 19.27 -9.34 -10.34
CA PRO A 18 19.71 -10.69 -10.71
C PRO A 18 18.54 -11.62 -11.00
N GLN A 19 18.82 -12.71 -11.68
CA GLN A 19 17.86 -13.79 -11.87
C GLN A 19 17.39 -14.33 -10.51
N ALA A 20 16.17 -14.87 -10.47
CA ALA A 20 15.67 -15.58 -9.31
C ALA A 20 16.63 -16.71 -8.93
N GLN A 21 16.81 -16.91 -7.63
CA GLN A 21 17.55 -18.05 -7.09
C GLN A 21 16.59 -19.23 -6.89
N GLU A 22 17.12 -20.40 -6.67
CA GLU A 22 16.32 -21.57 -6.29
C GLU A 22 16.47 -21.86 -4.79
N ASP A 23 15.37 -22.27 -4.18
CA ASP A 23 15.38 -22.79 -2.82
C ASP A 23 15.83 -24.27 -2.77
N ALA A 24 15.80 -24.86 -1.58
CA ALA A 24 16.19 -26.26 -1.40
C ALA A 24 15.27 -27.26 -2.14
N ALA A 25 14.06 -26.85 -2.52
CA ALA A 25 13.11 -27.66 -3.30
C ALA A 25 13.23 -27.43 -4.81
N GLY A 26 14.12 -26.52 -5.25
CA GLY A 26 14.28 -26.12 -6.64
C GLY A 26 13.23 -25.12 -7.13
N GLU A 27 12.50 -24.49 -6.21
CA GLU A 27 11.51 -23.46 -6.55
C GLU A 27 12.14 -22.06 -6.60
N PRO A 28 11.71 -21.18 -7.52
CA PRO A 28 12.31 -19.87 -7.66
C PRO A 28 11.99 -18.95 -6.47
N ILE A 29 13.04 -18.29 -5.96
CA ILE A 29 12.95 -17.20 -5.00
C ILE A 29 13.35 -15.91 -5.72
N ALA A 30 12.46 -14.92 -5.73
CA ALA A 30 12.74 -13.64 -6.33
C ALA A 30 13.92 -12.93 -5.67
N SER A 31 14.84 -12.42 -6.49
CA SER A 31 16.01 -11.68 -6.02
C SER A 31 15.73 -10.19 -5.76
N GLY A 32 14.58 -9.69 -6.23
CA GLY A 32 14.15 -8.30 -6.05
C GLY A 32 12.78 -8.16 -5.41
N LEU A 33 12.60 -7.05 -4.72
CA LEU A 33 11.31 -6.65 -4.15
C LEU A 33 11.08 -5.15 -4.41
N VAL A 34 9.93 -4.82 -4.99
CA VAL A 34 9.41 -3.46 -5.10
C VAL A 34 8.23 -3.30 -4.14
N ILE A 35 8.26 -2.25 -3.34
CA ILE A 35 7.11 -1.85 -2.50
C ILE A 35 6.65 -0.46 -2.93
N ASN A 36 5.44 -0.39 -3.48
CA ASN A 36 4.79 0.86 -3.83
C ASN A 36 4.04 1.43 -2.64
N MET A 37 4.34 2.68 -2.30
CA MET A 37 3.58 3.40 -1.27
C MET A 37 2.29 3.92 -1.89
N LEU A 38 1.20 3.22 -1.61
CA LEU A 38 -0.15 3.60 -2.01
C LEU A 38 -0.83 4.49 -0.96
N ASP A 39 -2.11 4.35 -0.87
CA ASP A 39 -2.99 4.95 0.11
C ASP A 39 -4.16 3.97 0.33
N GLN A 40 -4.66 3.85 1.53
CA GLN A 40 -5.85 3.02 1.83
C GLN A 40 -7.06 3.43 0.96
N ARG A 41 -7.06 4.69 0.48
CA ARG A 41 -8.10 5.26 -0.40
C ARG A 41 -8.40 4.40 -1.63
N VAL A 42 -7.45 3.65 -2.15
CA VAL A 42 -7.69 2.74 -3.29
C VAL A 42 -8.67 1.62 -2.95
N ARG A 43 -8.91 1.36 -1.67
CA ARG A 43 -9.92 0.43 -1.16
C ARG A 43 -11.24 1.12 -0.78
N LYS A 44 -11.22 2.46 -0.59
CA LYS A 44 -12.37 3.25 -0.19
C LYS A 44 -12.36 4.59 -0.93
N LEU A 45 -12.89 4.59 -2.13
CA LEU A 45 -12.95 5.78 -2.96
C LEU A 45 -13.87 6.84 -2.36
N THR A 46 -13.44 8.08 -2.41
CA THR A 46 -14.22 9.26 -2.02
C THR A 46 -14.19 10.29 -3.15
N PRO A 47 -15.13 11.24 -3.21
CA PRO A 47 -15.12 12.28 -4.24
C PRO A 47 -13.97 13.28 -4.09
N ASP A 48 -13.36 13.37 -2.91
CA ASP A 48 -12.27 14.31 -2.63
C ASP A 48 -10.95 13.85 -3.23
N PHE A 49 -10.12 14.82 -3.66
CA PHE A 49 -8.78 14.57 -4.19
C PHE A 49 -8.76 13.63 -5.41
N ALA A 50 -9.65 13.85 -6.37
CA ALA A 50 -9.85 12.96 -7.52
C ALA A 50 -8.55 12.67 -8.30
N SER A 51 -7.74 13.68 -8.63
CA SER A 51 -6.48 13.48 -9.36
C SER A 51 -5.45 12.64 -8.59
N TYR A 52 -5.37 12.84 -7.28
CA TYR A 52 -4.54 12.00 -6.40
C TYR A 52 -5.06 10.56 -6.36
N THR A 53 -6.36 10.38 -6.23
CA THR A 53 -7.02 9.07 -6.24
C THR A 53 -6.75 8.33 -7.54
N VAL A 54 -6.91 8.98 -8.69
CA VAL A 54 -6.61 8.39 -10.01
C VAL A 54 -5.15 7.97 -10.11
N ALA A 55 -4.21 8.79 -9.64
CA ALA A 55 -2.80 8.45 -9.64
C ALA A 55 -2.49 7.23 -8.75
N LYS A 56 -3.08 7.16 -7.57
CA LYS A 56 -2.90 6.01 -6.65
C LYS A 56 -3.59 4.74 -7.18
N MET A 57 -4.74 4.85 -7.81
CA MET A 57 -5.37 3.72 -8.50
C MET A 57 -4.53 3.22 -9.67
N GLY A 58 -3.94 4.14 -10.46
CA GLY A 58 -2.98 3.77 -11.51
C GLY A 58 -1.76 3.05 -10.96
N LEU A 59 -1.23 3.50 -9.81
CA LEU A 59 -0.11 2.82 -9.14
C LEU A 59 -0.51 1.45 -8.57
N TRP A 60 -1.76 1.29 -8.13
CA TRP A 60 -2.29 -0.01 -7.73
C TRP A 60 -2.37 -0.97 -8.93
N ALA A 61 -2.89 -0.52 -10.06
CA ALA A 61 -2.90 -1.30 -11.30
C ALA A 61 -1.48 -1.68 -11.75
N LEU A 62 -0.53 -0.73 -11.70
CA LEU A 62 0.87 -0.97 -11.99
C LEU A 62 1.47 -2.05 -11.06
N THR A 63 1.19 -1.99 -9.77
CA THR A 63 1.65 -2.99 -8.80
C THR A 63 1.26 -4.40 -9.22
N GLN A 64 0.00 -4.59 -9.62
CA GLN A 64 -0.52 -5.90 -10.02
C GLN A 64 0.04 -6.37 -11.37
N THR A 65 0.16 -5.47 -12.35
CA THR A 65 0.68 -5.81 -13.67
C THR A 65 2.19 -6.06 -13.63
N ALA A 66 2.94 -5.26 -12.88
CA ALA A 66 4.38 -5.46 -12.70
C ALA A 66 4.68 -6.74 -11.93
N ALA A 67 3.87 -7.09 -10.92
CA ALA A 67 4.01 -8.37 -10.21
C ALA A 67 3.92 -9.57 -11.15
N ARG A 68 3.06 -9.50 -12.18
CA ARG A 68 2.96 -10.54 -13.21
C ARG A 68 4.12 -10.51 -14.20
N GLY A 69 4.44 -9.31 -14.69
CA GLY A 69 5.42 -9.15 -15.76
C GLY A 69 6.87 -9.34 -15.34
N LEU A 70 7.20 -9.15 -14.06
CA LEU A 70 8.56 -9.24 -13.53
C LEU A 70 8.83 -10.55 -12.78
N ALA A 71 7.81 -11.41 -12.62
CA ALA A 71 7.99 -12.73 -12.04
C ALA A 71 8.86 -13.61 -12.97
N PRO A 72 9.64 -14.55 -12.42
CA PRO A 72 9.85 -14.84 -11.00
C PRO A 72 10.93 -13.98 -10.33
N HIS A 73 11.56 -13.04 -11.03
CA HIS A 73 12.78 -12.35 -10.60
C HIS A 73 12.51 -11.24 -9.58
N VAL A 74 11.34 -10.58 -9.68
CA VAL A 74 10.94 -9.47 -8.82
C VAL A 74 9.53 -9.70 -8.29
N ARG A 75 9.37 -9.57 -6.96
CA ARG A 75 8.06 -9.43 -6.33
C ARG A 75 7.70 -7.94 -6.27
N VAL A 76 6.43 -7.64 -6.52
CA VAL A 76 5.93 -6.26 -6.45
C VAL A 76 4.69 -6.24 -5.58
N ASN A 77 4.76 -5.50 -4.47
CA ASN A 77 3.68 -5.35 -3.51
C ASN A 77 3.45 -3.87 -3.18
N ALA A 78 2.47 -3.60 -2.37
CA ALA A 78 2.13 -2.24 -1.96
C ALA A 78 1.76 -2.16 -0.48
N ILE A 79 2.05 -1.02 0.13
CA ILE A 79 1.56 -0.64 1.45
C ILE A 79 0.61 0.55 1.26
N GLY A 80 -0.56 0.48 1.85
CA GLY A 80 -1.57 1.55 1.86
C GLY A 80 -1.73 2.15 3.25
N PRO A 81 -0.97 3.19 3.59
CA PRO A 81 -1.12 3.86 4.88
C PRO A 81 -2.48 4.55 5.01
N GLY A 82 -2.93 4.68 6.26
CA GLY A 82 -3.96 5.61 6.68
C GLY A 82 -3.35 6.88 7.29
N PRO A 83 -4.00 7.49 8.28
CA PRO A 83 -3.52 8.70 8.95
C PRO A 83 -2.29 8.40 9.82
N THR A 84 -1.11 8.44 9.20
CA THR A 84 0.19 8.07 9.79
C THR A 84 0.97 9.29 10.25
N MET A 85 1.08 10.29 9.39
CA MET A 85 1.78 11.55 9.66
C MET A 85 0.85 12.71 9.30
N GLN A 86 0.89 13.74 10.14
CA GLN A 86 0.12 14.95 9.90
C GLN A 86 0.63 15.67 8.66
N GLY A 87 -0.28 16.03 7.76
CA GLY A 87 0.04 16.86 6.60
C GLY A 87 0.35 18.31 7.01
N VAL A 88 1.23 18.97 6.28
CA VAL A 88 1.67 20.36 6.57
C VAL A 88 0.50 21.36 6.71
N ARG A 89 -0.62 21.11 6.02
CA ARG A 89 -1.82 21.97 6.05
C ARG A 89 -2.93 21.45 6.96
N GLN A 90 -2.70 20.37 7.68
CA GLN A 90 -3.68 19.72 8.53
C GLN A 90 -3.54 20.20 9.97
N SER A 91 -4.65 20.59 10.62
CA SER A 91 -4.62 20.94 12.04
C SER A 91 -4.48 19.69 12.91
N ASP A 92 -3.89 19.86 14.11
CA ASP A 92 -3.75 18.78 15.11
C ASP A 92 -5.11 18.15 15.45
N GLN A 93 -6.14 18.98 15.60
CA GLN A 93 -7.49 18.55 15.88
C GLN A 93 -8.09 17.68 14.77
N HIS A 94 -7.86 18.06 13.52
CA HIS A 94 -8.35 17.28 12.37
C HIS A 94 -7.62 15.95 12.28
N PHE A 95 -6.30 15.95 12.44
CA PHE A 95 -5.50 14.73 12.42
C PHE A 95 -5.90 13.76 13.54
N THR A 96 -6.07 14.26 14.78
CA THR A 96 -6.51 13.47 15.93
C THR A 96 -7.89 12.83 15.68
N ARG A 97 -8.84 13.62 15.17
CA ARG A 97 -10.18 13.12 14.83
C ARG A 97 -10.15 12.05 13.74
N GLN A 98 -9.32 12.27 12.71
CA GLN A 98 -9.17 11.32 11.62
C GLN A 98 -8.64 9.96 12.13
N ARG A 99 -7.66 9.99 13.04
CA ARG A 99 -7.12 8.76 13.65
C ARG A 99 -8.15 8.05 14.54
N ALA A 100 -8.90 8.81 15.35
CA ALA A 100 -9.93 8.28 16.22
C ALA A 100 -11.15 7.71 15.46
N ALA A 101 -11.40 8.19 14.24
CA ALA A 101 -12.52 7.75 13.41
C ALA A 101 -12.25 6.44 12.62
N THR A 102 -11.08 5.83 12.78
CA THR A 102 -10.81 4.52 12.19
C THR A 102 -11.51 3.40 12.96
N VAL A 103 -11.67 2.24 12.35
CA VAL A 103 -12.35 1.09 12.99
C VAL A 103 -11.65 0.65 14.28
N LEU A 104 -10.32 0.72 14.33
CA LEU A 104 -9.53 0.42 15.52
C LEU A 104 -9.43 1.60 16.51
N GLY A 105 -9.99 2.78 16.19
CA GLY A 105 -9.86 3.99 17.00
C GLY A 105 -8.43 4.56 17.04
N ARG A 106 -7.58 4.16 16.10
CA ARG A 106 -6.20 4.64 15.98
C ARG A 106 -5.76 4.71 14.52
N GLY A 107 -4.86 5.62 14.19
CA GLY A 107 -4.14 5.59 12.93
C GLY A 107 -2.92 4.66 13.00
N SER A 108 -2.19 4.56 11.92
CA SER A 108 -0.86 3.94 11.91
C SER A 108 0.22 4.92 12.38
N ASN A 109 1.34 4.36 12.79
CA ASN A 109 2.58 5.10 13.07
C ASN A 109 3.66 4.68 12.04
N PRO A 110 4.75 5.42 11.89
CA PRO A 110 5.86 4.99 11.04
C PRO A 110 6.37 3.58 11.36
N SER A 111 6.37 3.18 12.63
CA SER A 111 6.73 1.82 13.07
C SER A 111 5.80 0.74 12.51
N ASP A 112 4.51 1.02 12.35
CA ASP A 112 3.56 0.08 11.76
C ASP A 112 3.84 -0.11 10.26
N ILE A 113 4.25 0.97 9.56
CA ILE A 113 4.65 0.92 8.16
C ILE A 113 5.93 0.11 7.97
N THR A 114 6.93 0.31 8.84
CA THR A 114 8.18 -0.46 8.78
C THR A 114 7.97 -1.93 9.15
N ALA A 115 7.03 -2.25 10.05
CA ALA A 115 6.64 -3.63 10.33
C ALA A 115 6.01 -4.31 9.11
N ALA A 116 5.14 -3.61 8.37
CA ALA A 116 4.56 -4.11 7.11
C ALA A 116 5.65 -4.36 6.04
N LEU A 117 6.63 -3.46 5.93
CA LEU A 117 7.78 -3.68 5.06
C LEU A 117 8.57 -4.92 5.48
N GLY A 118 8.81 -5.10 6.76
CA GLY A 118 9.48 -6.29 7.32
C GLY A 118 8.74 -7.59 6.97
N TYR A 119 7.40 -7.58 7.02
CA TYR A 119 6.59 -8.71 6.58
C TYR A 119 6.86 -9.06 5.11
N PHE A 120 6.79 -8.10 4.19
CA PHE A 120 7.05 -8.35 2.78
C PHE A 120 8.47 -8.83 2.49
N LEU A 121 9.47 -8.34 3.22
CA LEU A 121 10.85 -8.81 3.10
C LEU A 121 10.97 -10.29 3.42
N ASN A 122 10.24 -10.78 4.41
CA ASN A 122 10.31 -12.15 4.91
C ASN A 122 9.23 -13.09 4.34
N ALA A 123 8.46 -12.65 3.36
CA ALA A 123 7.35 -13.41 2.78
C ALA A 123 7.57 -13.70 1.28
N PRO A 124 8.44 -14.67 0.92
CA PRO A 124 8.86 -14.91 -0.46
C PRO A 124 7.73 -15.30 -1.41
N ALA A 125 6.63 -15.87 -0.91
CA ALA A 125 5.47 -16.28 -1.70
C ALA A 125 4.45 -15.15 -1.93
N VAL A 126 4.72 -13.92 -1.47
CA VAL A 126 3.76 -12.80 -1.54
C VAL A 126 4.16 -11.83 -2.64
N SER A 127 3.31 -11.68 -3.66
CA SER A 127 3.44 -10.69 -4.73
C SER A 127 2.07 -10.22 -5.22
N GLY A 128 1.99 -8.99 -5.72
CA GLY A 128 0.76 -8.39 -6.22
C GLY A 128 -0.23 -7.98 -5.12
N GLN A 129 0.19 -7.86 -3.87
CA GLN A 129 -0.67 -7.57 -2.73
C GLN A 129 -0.61 -6.10 -2.30
N LEU A 130 -1.73 -5.64 -1.76
CA LEU A 130 -1.84 -4.38 -1.03
C LEU A 130 -2.15 -4.68 0.44
N LEU A 131 -1.26 -4.28 1.32
CA LEU A 131 -1.48 -4.32 2.76
C LEU A 131 -1.87 -2.91 3.25
N CYS A 132 -3.13 -2.74 3.65
CA CYS A 132 -3.57 -1.51 4.28
C CYS A 132 -3.11 -1.47 5.74
N VAL A 133 -2.38 -0.41 6.08
CA VAL A 133 -1.88 -0.13 7.45
C VAL A 133 -2.50 1.20 7.88
N ASP A 134 -3.77 1.16 8.27
CA ASP A 134 -4.62 2.35 8.35
C ASP A 134 -5.58 2.37 9.56
N GLY A 135 -5.40 1.47 10.51
CA GLY A 135 -6.33 1.31 11.63
C GLY A 135 -7.72 0.83 11.21
N GLY A 136 -7.84 0.25 10.03
CA GLY A 136 -9.13 -0.15 9.46
C GLY A 136 -9.92 1.01 8.84
N GLN A 137 -9.29 2.14 8.52
CA GLN A 137 -9.95 3.28 7.89
C GLN A 137 -10.71 2.89 6.62
N HIS A 138 -10.16 2.00 5.80
CA HIS A 138 -10.80 1.52 4.57
C HIS A 138 -12.05 0.67 4.81
N LEU A 139 -12.27 0.19 6.05
CA LEU A 139 -13.42 -0.62 6.45
C LEU A 139 -14.53 0.20 7.10
N ALA A 140 -14.41 1.53 7.18
CA ALA A 140 -15.40 2.39 7.82
C ALA A 140 -16.78 2.21 7.15
N TRP A 141 -17.78 1.90 7.96
CA TRP A 141 -19.13 1.51 7.54
C TRP A 141 -20.25 2.30 8.23
N GLN A 142 -19.92 3.04 9.30
CA GLN A 142 -20.90 3.80 10.08
C GLN A 142 -21.38 5.02 9.29
N THR A 143 -22.51 4.85 8.66
CA THR A 143 -23.23 5.89 7.91
C THR A 143 -24.54 6.20 8.61
N PRO A 144 -25.18 7.39 8.38
CA PRO A 144 -26.40 7.78 9.09
C PRO A 144 -27.57 6.79 8.95
N ASP A 145 -27.62 6.04 7.86
CA ASP A 145 -28.65 5.03 7.57
C ASP A 145 -28.50 3.74 8.41
N VAL A 146 -27.33 3.50 8.98
CA VAL A 146 -27.09 2.33 9.86
C VAL A 146 -26.92 2.71 11.34
N LEU A 147 -26.78 4.01 11.65
CA LEU A 147 -26.70 4.48 13.03
C LEU A 147 -28.11 4.62 13.62
N GLY A 148 -28.33 4.13 14.84
CA GLY A 148 -29.60 4.22 15.56
C GLY A 148 -30.62 3.14 15.15
N LEU A 149 -30.19 2.08 14.51
CA LEU A 149 -30.97 0.85 14.38
C LEU A 149 -30.73 0.01 15.64
N ASP A 150 -31.66 0.04 16.56
CA ASP A 150 -31.71 -0.79 17.77
C ASP A 150 -32.38 -2.13 17.49
#